data_ba064c87e296e229cffdc8f897de8dbd
#
_entry.id   ba064c87e296e229cffdc8f897de8dbd
#
_cell.length_a   1.000
_cell.length_b   1.000
_cell.length_c   1.000
_cell.angle_alpha   90.00
_cell.angle_beta   90.00
_cell.angle_gamma   90.00
#
_symmetry.space_group_name_H-M   'P 1'
#
loop_
_entity.id
_entity.type
_entity.pdbx_description
1 polymer ?
#
loop_
_entity_poly.entity_id
_entity_poly.type
_entity_poly.pdbx_seq_one_letter_code
_entity_poly.pdbx_strand_id
1 'polypeptide(L)'
;MGALYFITGGVRSGKSSFAEKWAIEKKKSNVPLVYLACGVNTDREMEQRILKHQQDRQASAVEWTTIECPNSIERIINQIPQHSVVLLDCLTTLLTNEMYDSNEEKSQYIEEKIYQSIVQLLNKVDVLFLVSNELVSDLPIDSKDILTFQKRL
;
A
#
# COMPACT_ATOMS: atom_id res chain seq x y z
N MET A 1 6.05 1.06 17.13
CA MET A 1 5.19 0.62 16.03
C MET A 1 4.50 1.81 15.39
N GLY A 2 4.53 1.91 14.08
CA GLY A 2 3.91 3.01 13.36
C GLY A 2 2.39 2.94 13.36
N ALA A 3 1.76 4.05 12.98
CA ALA A 3 0.31 4.11 12.83
C ALA A 3 -0.11 3.49 11.50
N LEU A 4 -1.18 2.72 11.50
CA LEU A 4 -1.74 2.10 10.30
C LEU A 4 -3.08 2.77 9.97
N TYR A 5 -3.18 3.28 8.76
CA TYR A 5 -4.44 3.80 8.23
C TYR A 5 -4.89 2.92 7.08
N PHE A 6 -6.09 2.42 7.18
CA PHE A 6 -6.66 1.54 6.17
C PHE A 6 -7.68 2.31 5.35
N ILE A 7 -7.45 2.39 4.02
CA ILE A 7 -8.32 3.14 3.12
C ILE A 7 -8.96 2.17 2.15
N THR A 8 -10.27 2.01 2.25
CA THR A 8 -11.04 1.11 1.40
C THR A 8 -12.05 1.88 0.57
N GLY A 9 -12.44 1.31 -0.53
CA GLY A 9 -13.43 1.88 -1.43
C GLY A 9 -13.53 1.09 -2.71
N GLY A 10 -14.56 1.37 -3.49
CA GLY A 10 -14.72 0.74 -4.79
C GLY A 10 -13.63 1.13 -5.77
N VAL A 11 -13.52 0.38 -6.83
CA VAL A 11 -12.62 0.71 -7.95
C VAL A 11 -13.02 2.08 -8.49
N ARG A 12 -12.05 2.94 -8.78
CA ARG A 12 -12.25 4.30 -9.31
C ARG A 12 -12.97 5.25 -8.34
N SER A 13 -12.94 4.97 -7.03
CA SER A 13 -13.55 5.84 -6.03
C SER A 13 -12.69 7.05 -5.64
N GLY A 14 -11.47 7.16 -6.19
CA GLY A 14 -10.55 8.22 -5.80
C GLY A 14 -9.80 7.95 -4.50
N LYS A 15 -9.83 6.71 -4.00
CA LYS A 15 -9.19 6.36 -2.73
C LYS A 15 -7.68 6.54 -2.76
N SER A 16 -7.03 6.25 -3.88
CA SER A 16 -5.57 6.43 -4.02
C SER A 16 -5.18 7.91 -3.92
N SER A 17 -5.92 8.78 -4.62
CA SER A 17 -5.69 10.22 -4.54
C SER A 17 -5.92 10.77 -3.15
N PHE A 18 -6.95 10.28 -2.47
CA PHE A 18 -7.24 10.65 -1.08
C PHE A 18 -6.10 10.21 -0.16
N ALA A 19 -5.62 8.98 -0.33
CA ALA A 19 -4.52 8.44 0.47
C ALA A 19 -3.24 9.24 0.26
N GLU A 20 -2.93 9.63 -0.98
CA GLU A 20 -1.76 10.44 -1.30
C GLU A 20 -1.82 11.80 -0.59
N LYS A 21 -2.96 12.48 -0.64
CA LYS A 21 -3.15 13.77 0.05
C LYS A 21 -2.99 13.62 1.56
N TRP A 22 -3.56 12.58 2.13
CA TRP A 22 -3.49 12.35 3.57
C TRP A 22 -2.06 12.02 4.00
N ALA A 23 -1.34 11.23 3.19
CA ALA A 23 0.06 10.91 3.46
C ALA A 23 0.93 12.17 3.47
N ILE A 24 0.69 13.09 2.53
CA ILE A 24 1.39 14.37 2.47
C ILE A 24 1.11 15.19 3.74
N GLU A 25 -0.13 15.21 4.21
CA GLU A 25 -0.51 15.92 5.43
C GLU A 25 0.17 15.34 6.68
N LYS A 26 0.38 14.02 6.72
CA LYS A 26 1.03 13.36 7.84
C LYS A 26 2.55 13.44 7.80
N LYS A 27 3.11 13.85 6.68
CA LYS A 27 4.56 13.97 6.52
C LYS A 27 5.09 15.11 7.40
N LYS A 28 6.04 14.79 8.26
CA LYS A 28 6.81 15.79 9.00
C LYS A 28 8.01 16.25 8.19
N SER A 29 8.61 17.39 8.56
CA SER A 29 9.82 17.89 7.92
C SER A 29 10.92 16.84 7.93
N ASN A 30 11.59 16.65 6.80
CA ASN A 30 12.71 15.72 6.63
C ASN A 30 12.35 14.24 6.73
N VAL A 31 11.06 13.89 6.64
CA VAL A 31 10.61 12.50 6.63
C VAL A 31 10.32 12.09 5.20
N PRO A 32 10.89 10.96 4.72
CA PRO A 32 10.61 10.49 3.36
C PRO A 32 9.17 10.05 3.18
N LEU A 33 8.64 10.32 1.97
CA LEU A 33 7.38 9.76 1.50
C LEU A 33 7.70 8.63 0.52
N VAL A 34 7.20 7.42 0.81
CA VAL A 34 7.45 6.24 -0.01
C VAL A 34 6.14 5.72 -0.57
N TYR A 35 6.12 5.49 -1.87
CA TYR A 35 4.97 4.90 -2.56
C TYR A 35 5.36 3.48 -2.98
N LEU A 36 4.69 2.49 -2.40
CA LEU A 36 4.86 1.09 -2.80
C LEU A 36 3.80 0.76 -3.84
N ALA A 37 4.25 0.62 -5.08
CA ALA A 37 3.39 0.33 -6.21
C ALA A 37 3.31 -1.18 -6.41
N CYS A 38 2.15 -1.78 -6.15
CA CYS A 38 1.95 -3.21 -6.29
C CYS A 38 1.40 -3.60 -7.66
N GLY A 39 0.99 -2.63 -8.48
CA GLY A 39 0.46 -2.90 -9.79
C GLY A 39 1.51 -3.42 -10.76
N VAL A 40 1.10 -4.32 -11.64
CA VAL A 40 1.93 -4.80 -12.74
C VAL A 40 1.26 -4.41 -14.06
N ASN A 41 2.07 -4.14 -15.08
CA ASN A 41 1.58 -3.76 -16.41
C ASN A 41 1.07 -5.01 -17.15
N THR A 42 -0.10 -5.51 -16.75
CA THR A 42 -0.68 -6.72 -17.35
C THR A 42 -1.62 -6.42 -18.50
N ASP A 43 -2.16 -5.21 -18.57
CA ASP A 43 -3.01 -4.79 -19.69
C ASP A 43 -2.90 -3.27 -19.90
N ARG A 44 -3.47 -2.80 -21.01
CA ARG A 44 -3.38 -1.41 -21.44
C ARG A 44 -4.08 -0.45 -20.48
N GLU A 45 -5.21 -0.85 -19.92
CA GLU A 45 -5.96 -0.03 -18.98
C GLU A 45 -5.19 0.15 -17.67
N MET A 46 -4.61 -0.93 -17.15
CA MET A 46 -3.77 -0.90 -15.95
C MET A 46 -2.54 -0.03 -16.18
N GLU A 47 -1.91 -0.14 -17.35
CA GLU A 47 -0.76 0.69 -17.72
C GLU A 47 -1.09 2.17 -17.69
N GLN A 48 -2.24 2.56 -18.25
CA GLN A 48 -2.68 3.95 -18.24
C GLN A 48 -2.95 4.47 -16.83
N ARG A 49 -3.50 3.65 -15.97
CA ARG A 49 -3.76 4.01 -14.57
C ARG A 49 -2.47 4.22 -13.79
N ILE A 50 -1.49 3.34 -13.99
CA ILE A 50 -0.17 3.46 -13.37
C ILE A 50 0.52 4.75 -13.84
N LEU A 51 0.50 5.02 -15.13
CA LEU A 51 1.06 6.25 -15.69
C LEU A 51 0.43 7.51 -15.10
N LYS A 52 -0.89 7.53 -14.98
CA LYS A 52 -1.60 8.67 -14.42
C LYS A 52 -1.18 8.92 -12.97
N HIS A 53 -1.08 7.87 -12.17
CA HIS A 53 -0.64 8.00 -10.78
C HIS A 53 0.78 8.51 -10.67
N GLN A 54 1.68 8.04 -11.55
CA GLN A 54 3.05 8.53 -11.60
C GLN A 54 3.11 10.00 -11.95
N GLN A 55 2.32 10.43 -12.95
CA GLN A 55 2.27 11.83 -13.36
C GLN A 55 1.70 12.72 -12.25
N ASP A 56 0.67 12.28 -11.57
CA ASP A 56 0.06 13.01 -10.46
C ASP A 56 1.06 13.21 -9.33
N ARG A 57 1.86 12.19 -9.02
CA ARG A 57 2.90 12.31 -7.99
C ARG A 57 4.03 13.23 -8.41
N GLN A 58 4.44 13.19 -9.68
CA GLN A 58 5.48 14.08 -10.22
C GLN A 58 5.03 15.54 -10.23
N ALA A 59 3.75 15.78 -10.46
CA ALA A 59 3.18 17.12 -10.43
C ALA A 59 3.00 17.66 -9.01
N SER A 60 3.12 16.82 -8.00
CA SER A 60 3.03 17.21 -6.60
C SER A 60 4.26 18.03 -6.20
N ALA A 61 4.06 19.04 -5.36
CA ALA A 61 5.16 19.83 -4.80
C ALA A 61 6.03 19.03 -3.81
N VAL A 62 5.62 17.81 -3.49
CA VAL A 62 6.30 16.94 -2.53
C VAL A 62 6.97 15.80 -3.28
N GLU A 63 8.22 15.51 -2.93
CA GLU A 63 8.98 14.44 -3.56
C GLU A 63 8.57 13.07 -2.99
N TRP A 64 8.18 12.17 -3.88
CA TRP A 64 7.87 10.78 -3.56
C TRP A 64 9.00 9.87 -4.02
N THR A 65 9.35 8.89 -3.17
CA THR A 65 10.18 7.76 -3.59
C THR A 65 9.24 6.62 -3.96
N THR A 66 9.26 6.20 -5.22
CA THR A 66 8.42 5.11 -5.71
C THR A 66 9.24 3.82 -5.76
N ILE A 67 8.74 2.78 -5.11
CA ILE A 67 9.33 1.44 -5.14
C ILE A 67 8.28 0.51 -5.74
N GLU A 68 8.62 -0.14 -6.84
CA GLU A 68 7.75 -1.15 -7.42
C GLU A 68 7.88 -2.45 -6.64
N CYS A 69 6.76 -2.96 -6.13
CA CYS A 69 6.74 -4.16 -5.33
C CYS A 69 5.48 -4.97 -5.63
N PRO A 70 5.47 -5.71 -6.73
CA PRO A 70 4.29 -6.51 -7.10
C PRO A 70 4.01 -7.64 -6.10
N ASN A 71 5.06 -8.17 -5.47
CA ASN A 71 4.94 -9.19 -4.43
C ASN A 71 6.15 -9.14 -3.50
N SER A 72 6.12 -9.94 -2.45
CA SER A 72 7.27 -10.15 -1.55
C SER A 72 7.82 -8.85 -0.97
N ILE A 73 6.98 -8.15 -0.19
CA ILE A 73 7.37 -6.90 0.47
C ILE A 73 8.64 -7.07 1.29
N GLU A 74 8.85 -8.23 1.88
CA GLU A 74 10.02 -8.53 2.71
C GLU A 74 11.34 -8.29 1.98
N ARG A 75 11.34 -8.36 0.65
CA ARG A 75 12.54 -8.13 -0.16
C ARG A 75 12.92 -6.66 -0.24
N ILE A 76 11.96 -5.76 -0.09
CA ILE A 76 12.19 -4.33 -0.27
C ILE A 76 12.16 -3.54 1.04
N ILE A 77 11.87 -4.18 2.16
CA ILE A 77 11.79 -3.49 3.45
C ILE A 77 13.10 -2.76 3.78
N ASN A 78 14.23 -3.35 3.40
CA ASN A 78 15.54 -2.72 3.64
C ASN A 78 15.74 -1.43 2.84
N GLN A 79 14.99 -1.24 1.76
CA GLN A 79 15.06 -0.03 0.95
C GLN A 79 14.23 1.12 1.50
N ILE A 80 13.37 0.84 2.48
CA ILE A 80 12.47 1.83 3.06
C ILE A 80 13.16 2.47 4.27
N PRO A 81 13.36 3.80 4.26
CA PRO A 81 13.99 4.47 5.39
C PRO A 81 13.15 4.35 6.66
N GLN A 82 13.83 4.30 7.80
CA GLN A 82 13.15 4.33 9.10
C GLN A 82 12.36 5.64 9.25
N HIS A 83 11.23 5.56 9.94
CA HIS A 83 10.38 6.72 10.22
C HIS A 83 9.76 7.37 9.00
N SER A 84 9.70 6.65 7.88
CA SER A 84 9.02 7.10 6.67
C SER A 84 7.51 7.14 6.82
N VAL A 85 6.84 7.89 5.94
CA VAL A 85 5.42 7.75 5.67
C VAL A 85 5.29 6.92 4.40
N VAL A 86 4.62 5.78 4.48
CA VAL A 86 4.53 4.82 3.38
C VAL A 86 3.08 4.66 2.94
N LEU A 87 2.86 4.67 1.64
CA LEU A 87 1.58 4.37 1.02
C LEU A 87 1.74 3.10 0.19
N LEU A 88 0.97 2.07 0.50
CA LEU A 88 0.92 0.82 -0.28
C LEU A 88 -0.35 0.79 -1.12
N ASP A 89 -0.20 0.76 -2.42
CA ASP A 89 -1.31 0.79 -3.37
C ASP A 89 -1.15 -0.37 -4.36
N CYS A 90 -1.94 -1.39 -4.27
CA CYS A 90 -3.00 -1.64 -3.29
C CYS A 90 -2.85 -3.05 -2.72
N LEU A 91 -3.42 -3.25 -1.56
CA LEU A 91 -3.33 -4.55 -0.87
C LEU A 91 -4.01 -5.66 -1.66
N THR A 92 -5.13 -5.36 -2.31
CA THR A 92 -5.86 -6.33 -3.15
C THR A 92 -4.98 -6.83 -4.29
N THR A 93 -4.26 -5.93 -4.95
CA THR A 93 -3.33 -6.28 -6.03
C THR A 93 -2.17 -7.11 -5.50
N LEU A 94 -1.62 -6.73 -4.35
CA LEU A 94 -0.54 -7.48 -3.72
C LEU A 94 -0.98 -8.91 -3.41
N LEU A 95 -2.17 -9.08 -2.83
CA LEU A 95 -2.73 -10.39 -2.51
C LEU A 95 -2.89 -11.24 -3.78
N THR A 96 -3.45 -10.65 -4.83
CA THR A 96 -3.63 -11.33 -6.11
C THR A 96 -2.29 -11.78 -6.70
N ASN A 97 -1.29 -10.90 -6.69
CA ASN A 97 0.03 -11.23 -7.22
C ASN A 97 0.71 -12.35 -6.42
N GLU A 98 0.57 -12.33 -5.10
CA GLU A 98 1.10 -13.40 -4.26
C GLU A 98 0.45 -14.75 -4.57
N MET A 99 -0.85 -14.75 -4.84
CA MET A 99 -1.57 -15.97 -5.21
C MET A 99 -1.12 -16.52 -6.55
N TYR A 100 -0.78 -15.66 -7.52
CA TYR A 100 -0.30 -16.09 -8.82
C TYR A 100 1.14 -16.61 -8.79
N ASP A 101 1.99 -15.98 -7.99
CA ASP A 101 3.41 -16.31 -7.94
C ASP A 101 3.71 -17.52 -7.06
N SER A 102 2.82 -17.84 -6.13
CA SER A 102 2.99 -19.03 -5.31
C SER A 102 2.33 -20.21 -6.01
N ASN A 103 3.08 -21.27 -6.19
CA ASN A 103 2.53 -22.56 -6.63
C ASN A 103 1.76 -23.26 -5.51
N GLU A 104 1.57 -22.60 -4.39
CA GLU A 104 0.86 -23.15 -3.25
C GLU A 104 -0.56 -22.62 -3.21
N GLU A 105 -1.51 -23.54 -3.26
CA GLU A 105 -2.94 -23.25 -3.21
C GLU A 105 -3.45 -22.89 -1.81
N LYS A 106 -2.56 -22.68 -0.84
CA LYS A 106 -2.96 -22.41 0.54
C LYS A 106 -3.10 -20.91 0.79
N SER A 107 -4.32 -20.40 0.69
CA SER A 107 -4.63 -19.01 0.97
C SER A 107 -4.19 -18.56 2.37
N GLN A 108 -4.24 -19.47 3.34
CA GLN A 108 -3.79 -19.20 4.71
C GLN A 108 -2.31 -18.82 4.78
N TYR A 109 -1.46 -19.49 4.02
CA TYR A 109 -0.03 -19.19 3.99
C TYR A 109 0.23 -17.81 3.41
N ILE A 110 -0.50 -17.45 2.35
CA ILE A 110 -0.36 -16.16 1.69
C ILE A 110 -0.80 -15.03 2.61
N GLU A 111 -1.92 -15.18 3.28
CA GLU A 111 -2.42 -14.21 4.25
C GLU A 111 -1.43 -13.99 5.38
N GLU A 112 -0.89 -15.07 5.93
CA GLU A 112 0.10 -14.99 7.00
C GLU A 112 1.38 -14.30 6.53
N LYS A 113 1.85 -14.60 5.34
CA LYS A 113 3.03 -13.97 4.74
C LYS A 113 2.83 -12.47 4.60
N ILE A 114 1.69 -12.04 4.07
CA ILE A 114 1.38 -10.63 3.89
C ILE A 114 1.25 -9.95 5.25
N TYR A 115 0.56 -10.59 6.19
CA TYR A 115 0.41 -10.06 7.54
C TYR A 115 1.76 -9.81 8.21
N GLN A 116 2.67 -10.78 8.16
CA GLN A 116 3.99 -10.64 8.74
C GLN A 116 4.79 -9.53 8.07
N SER A 117 4.68 -9.39 6.76
CA SER A 117 5.35 -8.32 6.03
C SER A 117 4.84 -6.94 6.44
N ILE A 118 3.53 -6.81 6.64
CA ILE A 118 2.93 -5.56 7.10
C ILE A 118 3.39 -5.22 8.51
N VAL A 119 3.46 -6.21 9.39
CA VAL A 119 3.95 -6.01 10.77
C VAL A 119 5.41 -5.54 10.76
N GLN A 120 6.26 -6.17 9.95
CA GLN A 120 7.65 -5.74 9.81
C GLN A 120 7.76 -4.31 9.31
N LEU A 121 6.93 -3.96 8.35
CA LEU A 121 6.91 -2.60 7.80
C LEU A 121 6.46 -1.58 8.86
N LEU A 122 5.42 -1.91 9.63
CA LEU A 122 4.93 -1.06 10.70
C LEU A 122 5.96 -0.82 11.80
N ASN A 123 6.83 -1.79 12.05
CA ASN A 123 7.88 -1.64 13.05
C ASN A 123 9.01 -0.72 12.58
N LYS A 124 9.05 -0.39 11.30
CA LYS A 124 10.12 0.44 10.73
C LYS A 124 9.66 1.87 10.44
N VAL A 125 8.41 2.05 10.03
CA VAL A 125 7.88 3.33 9.55
C VAL A 125 7.05 4.03 10.62
N ASP A 126 6.84 5.33 10.47
CA ASP A 126 5.98 6.09 11.38
C ASP A 126 4.51 5.96 11.01
N VAL A 127 4.21 5.93 9.72
CA VAL A 127 2.83 5.85 9.24
C VAL A 127 2.78 4.96 8.01
N LEU A 128 1.82 4.06 7.98
CA LEU A 128 1.54 3.21 6.82
C LEU A 128 0.09 3.40 6.40
N PHE A 129 -0.10 3.80 5.15
CA PHE A 129 -1.41 3.85 4.51
C PHE A 129 -1.58 2.62 3.63
N LEU A 130 -2.57 1.79 3.94
CA LEU A 130 -2.93 0.65 3.10
C LEU A 130 -4.18 0.98 2.31
N VAL A 131 -4.05 1.00 0.99
CA VAL A 131 -5.18 1.17 0.09
C VAL A 131 -5.67 -0.20 -0.35
N SER A 132 -6.95 -0.44 -0.28
CA SER A 132 -7.53 -1.71 -0.66
C SER A 132 -8.90 -1.53 -1.31
N ASN A 133 -9.22 -2.41 -2.26
CA ASN A 133 -10.58 -2.58 -2.70
C ASN A 133 -11.37 -3.34 -1.60
N GLU A 134 -12.66 -3.44 -1.68
CA GLU A 134 -13.58 -3.78 -0.58
C GLU A 134 -13.40 -5.13 0.15
N LEU A 135 -12.34 -5.88 -0.10
CA LEU A 135 -12.15 -7.24 0.44
C LEU A 135 -11.23 -7.27 1.66
N VAL A 136 -11.56 -6.50 2.69
CA VAL A 136 -10.70 -6.36 3.88
C VAL A 136 -11.03 -7.37 4.98
N SER A 137 -12.23 -7.94 4.96
CA SER A 137 -12.74 -8.79 6.03
C SER A 137 -11.95 -10.09 6.23
N ASP A 138 -11.13 -10.47 5.25
CA ASP A 138 -10.43 -11.76 5.28
C ASP A 138 -8.99 -11.66 5.81
N LEU A 139 -8.53 -10.46 6.18
CA LEU A 139 -7.18 -10.30 6.73
C LEU A 139 -7.20 -10.34 8.25
N PRO A 140 -6.36 -11.19 8.88
CA PRO A 140 -6.31 -11.30 10.33
C PRO A 140 -5.53 -10.17 10.98
N ILE A 141 -5.85 -8.93 10.63
CA ILE A 141 -5.23 -7.76 11.23
C ILE A 141 -6.04 -7.35 12.45
N ASP A 142 -5.37 -7.23 13.60
CA ASP A 142 -6.03 -6.85 14.85
C ASP A 142 -6.60 -5.44 14.72
N SER A 143 -7.91 -5.31 14.95
CA SER A 143 -8.63 -4.05 14.83
C SER A 143 -8.19 -2.97 15.82
N LYS A 144 -7.45 -3.33 16.86
CA LYS A 144 -6.95 -2.36 17.85
C LYS A 144 -5.88 -1.43 17.31
N ASP A 145 -5.15 -1.88 16.29
CA ASP A 145 -4.04 -1.13 15.70
C ASP A 145 -4.42 -0.44 14.39
N ILE A 146 -5.70 -0.54 14.00
CA ILE A 146 -6.17 -0.05 12.71
C ILE A 146 -7.11 1.14 12.92
N LEU A 147 -6.72 2.29 12.38
CA LEU A 147 -7.66 3.38 12.15
C LEU A 147 -8.22 3.18 10.75
N THR A 148 -9.45 2.68 10.70
CA THR A 148 -10.11 2.41 9.44
C THR A 148 -10.79 3.66 8.93
N PHE A 149 -10.40 4.09 7.77
CA PHE A 149 -11.12 5.13 7.04
C PHE A 149 -11.84 4.48 5.87
N GLN A 150 -13.16 4.55 5.87
CA GLN A 150 -13.96 4.09 4.75
C GLN A 150 -14.53 5.31 4.03
N LYS A 151 -14.15 5.48 2.77
CA LYS A 151 -14.79 6.45 1.92
C LYS A 151 -16.01 5.80 1.31
N ARG A 152 -17.17 6.18 1.80
CA ARG A 152 -18.44 5.78 1.19
C ARG A 152 -18.78 6.76 0.09
N LEU A 153 -19.03 6.20 -1.05
CA LEU A 153 -19.55 6.96 -2.19
C LEU A 153 -21.07 6.96 -2.13
#